data_12c547d2be5e9c7c6403b59fe34b05a5
#
_entry.id   12c547d2be5e9c7c6403b59fe34b05a5
#
_cell.length_a   1.000
_cell.length_b   1.000
_cell.length_c   1.000
_cell.angle_alpha   90.00
_cell.angle_beta   90.00
_cell.angle_gamma   90.00
#
_symmetry.space_group_name_H-M   'P 1'
#
loop_
_entity.id
_entity.type
_entity.pdbx_description
1 polymer ?
#
loop_
_entity_poly.entity_id
_entity_poly.type
_entity_poly.pdbx_seq_one_letter_code
_entity_poly.pdbx_strand_id
1 'polypeptide(L)'
;PILGVNDGASGVGVLLEVARQLQQQAPAIGIDIIFFDAEDYGTPTFYKGRYKPDTWCLGSQYWGRVPHVNNYNARFGILLDMVGGKNATFYQEGFSKRTAGKQVKKIWDAAHRLGFGSFFPKEDGTEVTDDHPYVYNLRKIPCVDIINYDPKCDTGFGDFWHTTDDNMDVIDKSTLTAVGQTVLEVIYNEK
;
A
#
# COMPACT_ATOMS: atom_id res chain seq x y z
N PRO A 1 11.57 5.02 -20.43
CA PRO A 1 10.43 4.60 -19.61
C PRO A 1 10.83 4.64 -18.13
N ILE A 2 9.93 5.01 -17.28
CA ILE A 2 10.03 4.84 -15.82
C ILE A 2 9.80 3.36 -15.55
N LEU A 3 10.66 2.75 -14.73
CA LEU A 3 10.55 1.31 -14.42
C LEU A 3 9.54 1.03 -13.30
N GLY A 4 9.30 2.00 -12.40
CA GLY A 4 8.36 1.87 -11.30
C GLY A 4 8.74 0.75 -10.33
N VAL A 5 10.03 0.62 -10.00
CA VAL A 5 10.52 -0.52 -9.21
C VAL A 5 10.11 -0.41 -7.75
N ASN A 6 10.07 0.79 -7.21
CA ASN A 6 9.49 1.04 -5.91
C ASN A 6 7.99 1.31 -6.02
N ASP A 7 7.60 2.11 -6.99
CA ASP A 7 6.27 2.62 -7.27
C ASP A 7 5.64 1.87 -8.48
N GLY A 8 4.94 0.83 -8.33
CA GLY A 8 4.31 -0.03 -7.34
C GLY A 8 4.85 -1.47 -7.42
N ALA A 9 5.99 -1.75 -8.19
CA ALA A 9 6.46 -3.12 -8.32
C ALA A 9 6.96 -3.70 -6.98
N SER A 10 7.39 -2.86 -6.04
CA SER A 10 7.80 -3.31 -4.70
C SER A 10 6.64 -3.98 -3.95
N GLY A 11 5.44 -3.40 -4.01
CA GLY A 11 4.22 -3.98 -3.44
C GLY A 11 3.88 -5.33 -4.07
N VAL A 12 3.95 -5.41 -5.41
CA VAL A 12 3.76 -6.67 -6.15
C VAL A 12 4.76 -7.73 -5.69
N GLY A 13 6.04 -7.37 -5.57
CA GLY A 13 7.09 -8.30 -5.12
C GLY A 13 6.82 -8.86 -3.73
N VAL A 14 6.42 -8.01 -2.78
CA VAL A 14 6.03 -8.45 -1.42
C VAL A 14 4.83 -9.39 -1.47
N LEU A 15 3.78 -9.06 -2.23
CA LEU A 15 2.57 -9.88 -2.32
C LEU A 15 2.82 -11.25 -2.97
N LEU A 16 3.73 -11.33 -3.97
CA LEU A 16 4.14 -12.60 -4.55
C LEU A 16 4.87 -13.48 -3.54
N GLU A 17 5.74 -12.90 -2.71
CA GLU A 17 6.41 -13.65 -1.63
C GLU A 17 5.42 -14.05 -0.53
N VAL A 18 4.49 -13.19 -0.15
CA VAL A 18 3.39 -13.53 0.76
C VAL A 18 2.60 -14.73 0.21
N ALA A 19 2.19 -14.70 -1.07
CA ALA A 19 1.49 -15.82 -1.71
C ALA A 19 2.29 -17.12 -1.63
N ARG A 20 3.61 -17.05 -1.87
CA ARG A 20 4.49 -18.22 -1.76
C ARG A 20 4.54 -18.81 -0.35
N GLN A 21 4.56 -17.95 0.68
CA GLN A 21 4.53 -18.38 2.08
C GLN A 21 3.19 -19.02 2.44
N LEU A 22 2.08 -18.43 2.01
CA LEU A 22 0.73 -18.94 2.27
C LEU A 22 0.49 -20.31 1.63
N GLN A 23 1.17 -20.65 0.52
CA GLN A 23 1.13 -21.98 -0.06
C GLN A 23 1.85 -23.04 0.82
N GLN A 24 2.87 -22.63 1.57
CA GLN A 24 3.60 -23.55 2.47
C GLN A 24 2.85 -23.76 3.78
N GLN A 25 2.23 -22.73 4.29
CA GLN A 25 1.45 -22.75 5.52
C GLN A 25 0.16 -21.97 5.33
N ALA A 26 -0.97 -22.67 5.24
CA ALA A 26 -2.27 -22.04 5.07
C ALA A 26 -2.67 -21.25 6.33
N PRO A 27 -3.15 -20.00 6.21
CA PRO A 27 -3.71 -19.25 7.33
C PRO A 27 -5.10 -19.77 7.71
N ALA A 28 -5.61 -19.32 8.86
CA ALA A 28 -6.97 -19.65 9.31
C ALA A 28 -8.09 -18.92 8.56
N ILE A 29 -7.73 -17.94 7.75
CA ILE A 29 -8.65 -17.05 7.02
C ILE A 29 -8.40 -17.12 5.52
N GLY A 30 -9.40 -16.75 4.71
CA GLY A 30 -9.22 -16.54 3.27
C GLY A 30 -8.42 -15.27 3.00
N ILE A 31 -7.54 -15.33 2.00
CA ILE A 31 -6.74 -14.20 1.54
C ILE A 31 -6.96 -14.05 0.04
N ASP A 32 -7.35 -12.86 -0.37
CA ASP A 32 -7.37 -12.44 -1.76
C ASP A 32 -6.22 -11.46 -2.01
N ILE A 33 -5.44 -11.70 -3.05
CA ILE A 33 -4.40 -10.79 -3.53
C ILE A 33 -4.93 -10.16 -4.81
N ILE A 34 -4.99 -8.84 -4.84
CA ILE A 34 -5.50 -8.07 -5.96
C ILE A 34 -4.42 -7.11 -6.41
N PHE A 35 -4.12 -7.11 -7.70
CA PHE A 35 -3.25 -6.12 -8.33
C PHE A 35 -4.14 -5.12 -9.08
N PHE A 36 -4.14 -3.88 -8.63
CA PHE A 36 -4.81 -2.80 -9.34
C PHE A 36 -3.90 -2.27 -10.43
N ASP A 37 -4.47 -1.97 -11.59
CA ASP A 37 -3.76 -1.31 -12.69
C ASP A 37 -4.21 0.15 -12.83
N ALA A 38 -3.46 0.89 -13.65
CA ALA A 38 -3.77 2.28 -13.99
C ALA A 38 -3.98 3.18 -12.75
N GLU A 39 -3.21 2.94 -11.68
CA GLU A 39 -3.20 3.79 -10.49
C GLU A 39 -2.69 5.17 -10.90
N ASP A 40 -1.51 5.23 -11.50
CA ASP A 40 -0.81 6.44 -11.96
C ASP A 40 -1.30 7.03 -13.29
N TYR A 41 -2.44 6.62 -13.82
CA TYR A 41 -2.98 7.15 -15.08
C TYR A 41 -3.60 8.55 -14.93
N GLY A 42 -3.34 9.19 -13.82
CA GLY A 42 -3.94 10.46 -13.43
C GLY A 42 -3.46 11.67 -14.23
N THR A 43 -4.20 12.76 -14.10
CA THR A 43 -3.80 14.05 -14.66
C THR A 43 -2.87 14.75 -13.68
N PRO A 44 -1.58 14.90 -13.97
CA PRO A 44 -0.63 15.49 -13.02
C PRO A 44 -0.93 16.98 -12.77
N THR A 45 -0.54 17.47 -11.61
CA THR A 45 -0.80 18.85 -11.16
C THR A 45 -0.18 19.92 -12.08
N PHE A 46 0.91 19.60 -12.78
CA PHE A 46 1.56 20.50 -13.75
C PHE A 46 0.91 20.49 -15.14
N TYR A 47 -0.11 19.65 -15.36
CA TYR A 47 -0.81 19.58 -16.65
C TYR A 47 -1.61 20.88 -16.91
N LYS A 48 -1.30 21.52 -18.03
CA LYS A 48 -1.93 22.80 -18.43
C LYS A 48 -3.20 22.64 -19.28
N GLY A 49 -3.61 21.41 -19.57
CA GLY A 49 -4.83 21.13 -20.35
C GLY A 49 -6.10 21.15 -19.50
N ARG A 50 -7.20 20.64 -20.07
CA ARG A 50 -8.46 20.54 -19.32
C ARG A 50 -8.30 19.49 -18.21
N TYR A 51 -8.42 19.91 -16.96
CA TYR A 51 -8.42 19.01 -15.81
C TYR A 51 -9.54 17.97 -15.95
N LYS A 52 -9.21 16.72 -15.72
CA LYS A 52 -10.14 15.58 -15.67
C LYS A 52 -10.12 15.03 -14.24
N PRO A 53 -11.23 15.15 -13.50
CA PRO A 53 -11.31 14.56 -12.16
C PRO A 53 -11.28 13.02 -12.25
N ASP A 54 -10.95 12.40 -11.14
CA ASP A 54 -11.04 10.93 -10.93
C ASP A 54 -10.29 10.10 -11.98
N THR A 55 -9.12 10.56 -12.41
CA THR A 55 -8.26 9.85 -13.37
C THR A 55 -7.18 8.99 -12.74
N TRP A 56 -6.99 9.10 -11.42
CA TRP A 56 -6.10 8.28 -10.61
C TRP A 56 -6.79 7.01 -10.12
N CYS A 57 -6.04 5.96 -9.82
CA CYS A 57 -6.55 4.74 -9.17
C CYS A 57 -7.70 4.07 -9.94
N LEU A 58 -7.62 4.04 -11.28
CA LEU A 58 -8.73 3.57 -12.12
C LEU A 58 -9.06 2.09 -11.89
N GLY A 59 -8.06 1.26 -11.59
CA GLY A 59 -8.24 -0.15 -11.30
C GLY A 59 -9.10 -0.38 -10.06
N SER A 60 -8.78 0.27 -8.95
CA SER A 60 -9.58 0.16 -7.71
C SER A 60 -10.96 0.80 -7.84
N GLN A 61 -11.07 1.89 -8.59
CA GLN A 61 -12.37 2.48 -8.92
C GLN A 61 -13.27 1.49 -9.68
N TYR A 62 -12.70 0.80 -10.68
CA TYR A 62 -13.44 -0.21 -11.44
C TYR A 62 -13.81 -1.39 -10.54
N TRP A 63 -12.84 -1.97 -9.83
CA TRP A 63 -13.07 -3.11 -8.93
C TRP A 63 -14.08 -2.77 -7.84
N GLY A 64 -14.02 -1.58 -7.29
CA GLY A 64 -14.97 -1.12 -6.27
C GLY A 64 -16.41 -1.10 -6.77
N ARG A 65 -16.64 -0.85 -8.07
CA ARG A 65 -17.97 -0.90 -8.70
C ARG A 65 -18.36 -2.30 -9.15
N VAL A 66 -17.39 -3.05 -9.70
CA VAL A 66 -17.58 -4.37 -10.33
C VAL A 66 -16.55 -5.35 -9.75
N PRO A 67 -16.74 -5.82 -8.51
CA PRO A 67 -15.82 -6.77 -7.91
C PRO A 67 -15.85 -8.12 -8.62
N HIS A 68 -14.75 -8.85 -8.56
CA HIS A 68 -14.58 -10.16 -9.20
C HIS A 68 -15.55 -11.23 -8.66
N VAL A 69 -16.15 -11.01 -7.49
CA VAL A 69 -17.20 -11.87 -6.91
C VAL A 69 -18.39 -11.00 -6.50
N ASN A 70 -19.60 -11.42 -6.88
CA ASN A 70 -20.82 -10.73 -6.47
C ASN A 70 -20.93 -10.67 -4.95
N ASN A 71 -21.32 -9.51 -4.42
CA ASN A 71 -21.41 -9.26 -2.98
C ASN A 71 -20.10 -9.50 -2.22
N TYR A 72 -18.97 -9.28 -2.91
CA TYR A 72 -17.65 -9.39 -2.29
C TYR A 72 -17.58 -8.57 -1.02
N ASN A 73 -17.08 -9.20 0.03
CA ASN A 73 -16.85 -8.57 1.32
C ASN A 73 -15.59 -9.14 1.96
N ALA A 74 -14.76 -8.28 2.50
CA ALA A 74 -13.57 -8.64 3.27
C ALA A 74 -13.62 -7.95 4.64
N ARG A 75 -12.93 -8.51 5.61
CA ARG A 75 -12.84 -7.89 6.95
C ARG A 75 -12.09 -6.57 6.89
N PHE A 76 -11.01 -6.52 6.12
CA PHE A 76 -10.22 -5.34 5.80
C PHE A 76 -9.26 -5.63 4.65
N GLY A 77 -8.68 -4.59 4.09
CA GLY A 77 -7.59 -4.64 3.11
C GLY A 77 -6.31 -4.04 3.67
N ILE A 78 -5.18 -4.43 3.09
CA ILE A 78 -3.87 -3.80 3.26
C ILE A 78 -3.37 -3.47 1.86
N LEU A 79 -3.21 -2.20 1.57
CA LEU A 79 -2.57 -1.71 0.36
C LEU A 79 -1.07 -1.61 0.61
N LEU A 80 -0.28 -1.98 -0.38
CA LEU A 80 1.18 -1.88 -0.35
C LEU A 80 1.63 -1.04 -1.53
N ASP A 81 2.01 0.18 -1.27
CA ASP A 81 2.58 1.07 -2.28
C ASP A 81 3.92 1.65 -1.82
N MET A 82 4.89 1.70 -2.74
CA MET A 82 6.25 2.20 -2.47
C MET A 82 6.90 1.60 -1.21
N VAL A 83 6.80 0.27 -1.05
CA VAL A 83 7.20 -0.46 0.16
C VAL A 83 8.61 -1.06 0.09
N GLY A 84 9.41 -0.68 -0.88
CA GLY A 84 10.74 -1.25 -1.11
C GLY A 84 11.91 -0.26 -1.01
N GLY A 85 11.64 1.03 -0.86
CA GLY A 85 12.65 2.08 -0.91
C GLY A 85 13.66 2.05 0.25
N LYS A 86 14.89 2.51 -0.03
CA LYS A 86 15.90 2.76 1.00
C LYS A 86 15.41 3.82 1.97
N ASN A 87 15.66 3.61 3.27
CA ASN A 87 15.27 4.53 4.34
C ASN A 87 13.76 4.81 4.40
N ALA A 88 12.94 3.92 3.85
CA ALA A 88 11.49 4.08 3.88
C ALA A 88 10.95 4.19 5.31
N THR A 89 9.96 5.06 5.47
CA THR A 89 9.25 5.28 6.73
C THR A 89 7.76 5.26 6.46
N PHE A 90 7.06 4.36 7.14
CA PHE A 90 5.61 4.17 7.00
C PHE A 90 4.90 4.84 8.19
N TYR A 91 4.46 6.07 7.99
CA TYR A 91 3.62 6.77 8.95
C TYR A 91 2.20 6.23 8.93
N GLN A 92 1.43 6.49 10.00
CA GLN A 92 0.01 6.12 10.04
C GLN A 92 -0.77 7.06 9.12
N GLU A 93 -0.99 6.63 7.87
CA GLU A 93 -1.65 7.41 6.83
C GLU A 93 -3.04 7.91 7.31
N GLY A 94 -3.38 9.15 7.01
CA GLY A 94 -4.49 9.85 7.64
C GLY A 94 -5.87 9.28 7.33
N PHE A 95 -6.16 8.93 6.06
CA PHE A 95 -7.43 8.33 5.68
C PHE A 95 -7.58 6.92 6.27
N SER A 96 -6.52 6.10 6.22
CA SER A 96 -6.43 4.78 6.84
C SER A 96 -6.73 4.86 8.33
N LYS A 97 -6.11 5.82 9.01
CA LYS A 97 -6.31 6.02 10.44
C LYS A 97 -7.75 6.37 10.80
N ARG A 98 -8.39 7.22 9.99
CA ARG A 98 -9.79 7.65 10.19
C ARG A 98 -10.78 6.51 9.92
N THR A 99 -10.54 5.69 8.89
CA THR A 99 -11.52 4.69 8.40
C THR A 99 -11.21 3.26 8.83
N ALA A 100 -9.97 2.95 9.15
CA ALA A 100 -9.44 1.65 9.49
C ALA A 100 -8.51 1.68 10.73
N GLY A 101 -8.72 2.57 11.68
CA GLY A 101 -7.80 2.83 12.79
C GLY A 101 -7.49 1.61 13.66
N LYS A 102 -8.42 0.64 13.80
CA LYS A 102 -8.17 -0.63 14.49
C LYS A 102 -7.14 -1.47 13.74
N GLN A 103 -7.23 -1.51 12.43
CA GLN A 103 -6.32 -2.24 11.55
C GLN A 103 -4.96 -1.57 11.49
N VAL A 104 -4.91 -0.24 11.39
CA VAL A 104 -3.65 0.54 11.52
C VAL A 104 -2.94 0.16 12.82
N LYS A 105 -3.62 0.24 13.96
CA LYS A 105 -3.04 -0.16 15.24
C LYS A 105 -2.53 -1.60 15.23
N LYS A 106 -3.30 -2.54 14.68
CA LYS A 106 -2.92 -3.97 14.59
C LYS A 106 -1.62 -4.14 13.80
N ILE A 107 -1.50 -3.50 12.63
CA ILE A 107 -0.35 -3.61 11.73
C ILE A 107 0.90 -2.99 12.37
N TRP A 108 0.81 -1.76 12.88
CA TRP A 108 1.94 -1.09 13.53
C TRP A 108 2.39 -1.82 14.81
N ASP A 109 1.46 -2.36 15.59
CA ASP A 109 1.81 -3.18 16.76
C ASP A 109 2.50 -4.49 16.34
N ALA A 110 2.09 -5.11 15.23
CA ALA A 110 2.76 -6.29 14.68
C ALA A 110 4.20 -5.97 14.25
N ALA A 111 4.40 -4.89 13.51
CA ALA A 111 5.72 -4.41 13.12
C ALA A 111 6.65 -4.17 14.32
N HIS A 112 6.12 -3.53 15.36
CA HIS A 112 6.90 -3.28 16.59
C HIS A 112 7.26 -4.58 17.33
N ARG A 113 6.35 -5.56 17.41
CA ARG A 113 6.66 -6.87 18.01
C ARG A 113 7.78 -7.61 17.27
N LEU A 114 7.84 -7.44 15.96
CA LEU A 114 8.89 -8.03 15.11
C LEU A 114 10.21 -7.24 15.11
N GLY A 115 10.27 -6.09 15.77
CA GLY A 115 11.47 -5.25 15.84
C GLY A 115 11.60 -4.24 14.69
N PHE A 116 10.56 -4.04 13.88
CA PHE A 116 10.53 -3.12 12.73
C PHE A 116 9.99 -1.73 13.05
N GLY A 117 10.02 -1.33 14.33
CA GLY A 117 9.49 -0.03 14.76
C GLY A 117 10.15 1.19 14.10
N SER A 118 11.40 1.05 13.63
CA SER A 118 12.09 2.13 12.89
C SER A 118 11.48 2.38 11.51
N PHE A 119 10.93 1.35 10.86
CA PHE A 119 10.19 1.50 9.60
C PHE A 119 8.74 1.94 9.83
N PHE A 120 8.16 1.58 10.96
CA PHE A 120 6.75 1.82 11.30
C PHE A 120 6.61 2.70 12.56
N PRO A 121 7.00 3.99 12.53
CA PRO A 121 6.80 4.87 13.68
C PRO A 121 5.30 4.99 13.99
N LYS A 122 4.96 5.10 15.28
CA LYS A 122 3.56 5.32 15.71
C LYS A 122 3.22 6.81 15.69
N GLU A 123 3.48 7.42 14.55
CA GLU A 123 3.27 8.83 14.28
C GLU A 123 2.24 9.02 13.17
N ASP A 124 1.51 10.12 13.23
CA ASP A 124 0.50 10.44 12.22
C ASP A 124 1.16 10.89 10.93
N GLY A 125 0.72 10.30 9.82
CA GLY A 125 1.03 10.74 8.47
C GLY A 125 -0.06 11.66 7.89
N THR A 126 0.19 12.15 6.69
CA THR A 126 -0.81 12.90 5.92
C THR A 126 -1.79 11.96 5.24
N GLU A 127 -2.91 12.49 4.74
CA GLU A 127 -3.78 11.76 3.82
C GLU A 127 -3.16 11.79 2.42
N VAL A 128 -3.14 10.63 1.75
CA VAL A 128 -2.69 10.51 0.37
C VAL A 128 -3.83 10.03 -0.54
N THR A 129 -3.75 10.37 -1.81
CA THR A 129 -4.65 9.82 -2.82
C THR A 129 -4.03 8.54 -3.35
N ASP A 130 -4.74 7.43 -3.18
CA ASP A 130 -4.31 6.11 -3.60
C ASP A 130 -5.54 5.20 -3.76
N ASP A 131 -5.38 3.90 -3.90
CA ASP A 131 -6.46 2.92 -4.11
C ASP A 131 -7.34 2.70 -2.86
N HIS A 132 -6.79 2.81 -1.65
CA HIS A 132 -7.50 2.49 -0.40
C HIS A 132 -8.75 3.33 -0.13
N PRO A 133 -8.83 4.65 -0.44
CA PRO A 133 -10.07 5.41 -0.34
C PRO A 133 -11.18 4.89 -1.25
N TYR A 134 -10.85 4.42 -2.45
CA TYR A 134 -11.84 3.88 -3.38
C TYR A 134 -12.38 2.53 -2.90
N VAL A 135 -11.50 1.66 -2.37
CA VAL A 135 -11.92 0.41 -1.73
C VAL A 135 -12.90 0.69 -0.58
N TYR A 136 -12.57 1.62 0.31
CA TYR A 136 -13.46 1.99 1.41
C TYR A 136 -14.75 2.67 0.95
N ASN A 137 -14.65 3.67 0.09
CA ASN A 137 -15.82 4.46 -0.30
C ASN A 137 -16.84 3.66 -1.10
N LEU A 138 -16.39 2.76 -1.98
CA LEU A 138 -17.24 1.99 -2.87
C LEU A 138 -17.70 0.65 -2.25
N ARG A 139 -16.88 0.03 -1.39
CA ARG A 139 -17.18 -1.30 -0.80
C ARG A 139 -17.38 -1.29 0.70
N LYS A 140 -17.06 -0.19 1.38
CA LYS A 140 -17.08 -0.08 2.85
C LYS A 140 -16.15 -1.08 3.55
N ILE A 141 -15.13 -1.54 2.84
CA ILE A 141 -14.08 -2.38 3.40
C ILE A 141 -13.01 -1.47 4.00
N PRO A 142 -12.73 -1.52 5.32
CA PRO A 142 -11.62 -0.79 5.92
C PRO A 142 -10.32 -1.20 5.20
N CYS A 143 -9.57 -0.24 4.67
CA CYS A 143 -8.33 -0.52 3.97
C CYS A 143 -7.21 0.37 4.53
N VAL A 144 -6.09 -0.26 4.88
CA VAL A 144 -4.91 0.42 5.40
C VAL A 144 -3.89 0.51 4.29
N ASP A 145 -3.40 1.69 4.08
CA ASP A 145 -2.28 1.94 3.19
C ASP A 145 -0.96 1.92 3.97
N ILE A 146 -0.04 1.08 3.53
CA ILE A 146 1.35 1.07 3.93
C ILE A 146 2.13 1.70 2.78
N ILE A 147 2.43 2.98 2.92
CA ILE A 147 3.09 3.78 1.91
C ILE A 147 4.28 4.53 2.50
N ASN A 148 5.39 4.57 1.76
CA ASN A 148 6.52 5.39 2.15
C ASN A 148 6.16 6.87 2.07
N TYR A 149 6.43 7.61 3.13
CA TYR A 149 6.25 9.05 3.15
C TYR A 149 7.43 9.73 3.85
N ASP A 150 8.03 10.70 3.19
CA ASP A 150 9.09 11.55 3.77
C ASP A 150 8.61 13.01 3.83
N PRO A 151 8.25 13.51 5.01
CA PRO A 151 7.77 14.89 5.16
C PRO A 151 8.84 15.96 4.86
N LYS A 152 10.10 15.56 4.65
CA LYS A 152 11.20 16.47 4.29
C LYS A 152 11.44 16.56 2.79
N CYS A 153 10.81 15.69 2.02
CA CYS A 153 10.87 15.70 0.56
C CYS A 153 9.73 16.53 0.00
N ASP A 154 9.99 17.35 -1.01
CA ASP A 154 8.98 18.23 -1.64
C ASP A 154 7.79 17.44 -2.23
N THR A 155 8.03 16.22 -2.71
CA THR A 155 6.98 15.33 -3.22
C THR A 155 6.27 14.53 -2.11
N GLY A 156 6.93 14.36 -0.97
CA GLY A 156 6.52 13.44 0.09
C GLY A 156 6.89 11.97 -0.16
N PHE A 157 7.32 11.61 -1.39
CA PHE A 157 7.52 10.21 -1.80
C PHE A 157 8.96 9.87 -2.19
N GLY A 158 9.88 10.83 -2.04
CA GLY A 158 11.29 10.70 -2.41
C GLY A 158 11.59 11.29 -3.79
N ASP A 159 12.87 11.59 -4.02
CA ASP A 159 13.33 12.29 -5.24
C ASP A 159 13.22 11.42 -6.51
N PHE A 160 13.14 10.10 -6.34
CA PHE A 160 13.02 9.14 -7.45
C PHE A 160 11.56 8.98 -7.93
N TRP A 161 10.58 9.39 -7.14
CA TRP A 161 9.16 9.20 -7.44
C TRP A 161 8.78 9.82 -8.80
N HIS A 162 8.12 9.02 -9.65
CA HIS A 162 7.71 9.36 -11.01
C HIS A 162 8.86 9.78 -11.94
N THR A 163 10.09 9.33 -11.65
CA THR A 163 11.28 9.59 -12.49
C THR A 163 11.91 8.30 -13.00
N THR A 164 12.90 8.42 -13.91
CA THR A 164 13.69 7.28 -14.38
C THR A 164 14.63 6.71 -13.32
N ASP A 165 14.76 7.39 -12.19
CA ASP A 165 15.60 6.96 -11.06
C ASP A 165 14.86 5.98 -10.15
N ASP A 166 13.53 5.77 -10.36
CA ASP A 166 12.82 4.66 -9.74
C ASP A 166 13.19 3.34 -10.43
N ASN A 167 14.34 2.81 -10.03
CA ASN A 167 14.95 1.59 -10.54
C ASN A 167 15.48 0.73 -9.37
N MET A 168 16.16 -0.38 -9.68
CA MET A 168 16.67 -1.31 -8.64
C MET A 168 17.63 -0.68 -7.63
N ASP A 169 18.25 0.46 -7.96
CA ASP A 169 19.21 1.12 -7.06
C ASP A 169 18.53 1.78 -5.86
N VAL A 170 17.22 2.07 -5.92
CA VAL A 170 16.47 2.62 -4.78
C VAL A 170 15.98 1.54 -3.82
N ILE A 171 16.01 0.28 -4.21
CA ILE A 171 15.44 -0.82 -3.42
C ILE A 171 16.35 -1.25 -2.27
N ASP A 172 15.75 -1.49 -1.11
CA ASP A 172 16.36 -2.10 0.07
C ASP A 172 15.59 -3.35 0.50
N LYS A 173 16.31 -4.47 0.56
CA LYS A 173 15.74 -5.76 0.99
C LYS A 173 15.27 -5.73 2.45
N SER A 174 15.87 -4.92 3.30
CA SER A 174 15.45 -4.80 4.70
C SER A 174 14.06 -4.16 4.80
N THR A 175 13.76 -3.17 3.96
CA THR A 175 12.43 -2.57 3.86
C THR A 175 11.39 -3.58 3.39
N LEU A 176 11.67 -4.29 2.27
CA LEU A 176 10.77 -5.35 1.78
C LEU A 176 10.54 -6.44 2.84
N THR A 177 11.59 -6.82 3.59
CA THR A 177 11.50 -7.79 4.67
C THR A 177 10.61 -7.30 5.81
N ALA A 178 10.79 -6.05 6.23
CA ALA A 178 10.00 -5.45 7.31
C ALA A 178 8.50 -5.44 6.96
N VAL A 179 8.15 -5.05 5.73
CA VAL A 179 6.77 -5.03 5.26
C VAL A 179 6.22 -6.45 5.12
N GLY A 180 6.91 -7.33 4.41
CA GLY A 180 6.44 -8.69 4.16
C GLY A 180 6.22 -9.49 5.44
N GLN A 181 7.16 -9.44 6.39
CA GLN A 181 7.00 -10.10 7.69
C GLN A 181 5.89 -9.49 8.54
N THR A 182 5.70 -8.18 8.49
CA THR A 182 4.59 -7.52 9.18
C THR A 182 3.24 -7.97 8.64
N VAL A 183 3.09 -8.04 7.31
CA VAL A 183 1.87 -8.51 6.65
C VAL A 183 1.58 -9.97 7.02
N LEU A 184 2.58 -10.86 6.95
CA LEU A 184 2.45 -12.27 7.34
C LEU A 184 2.07 -12.43 8.81
N GLU A 185 2.69 -11.67 9.72
CA GLU A 185 2.34 -11.66 11.15
C GLU A 185 0.88 -11.30 11.37
N VAL A 186 0.37 -10.29 10.64
CA VAL A 186 -1.04 -9.90 10.70
C VAL A 186 -1.93 -11.02 10.18
N ILE A 187 -1.62 -11.60 9.03
CA ILE A 187 -2.41 -12.68 8.41
C ILE A 187 -2.51 -13.91 9.32
N TYR A 188 -1.38 -14.39 9.84
CA TYR A 188 -1.38 -15.61 10.66
C TYR A 188 -1.99 -15.43 12.06
N ASN A 189 -2.08 -14.22 12.55
CA ASN A 189 -2.74 -13.89 13.82
C ASN A 189 -4.20 -13.43 13.67
N GLU A 190 -4.72 -13.34 12.44
CA GLU A 190 -6.14 -13.04 12.19
C GLU A 190 -6.99 -14.32 12.42
N LYS A 191 -8.11 -14.17 13.17
CA LYS A 191 -8.97 -15.31 13.56
C LYS A 191 -10.37 -15.16 13.00
#